data_2cdac9cf55527ad643f16d2b3d199103
#
_entry.id   2cdac9cf55527ad643f16d2b3d199103
#
_cell.length_a   1.000
_cell.length_b   1.000
_cell.length_c   1.000
_cell.angle_alpha   90.00
_cell.angle_beta   90.00
_cell.angle_gamma   90.00
#
_symmetry.space_group_name_H-M   'P 1'
#
loop_
_entity.id
_entity.type
_entity.pdbx_description
1 polymer ?
#
loop_
_entity_poly.entity_id
_entity_poly.type
_entity_poly.pdbx_seq_one_letter_code
_entity_poly.pdbx_strand_id
1 'polypeptide(L)'
;MLPVYAPPLASLAAYLLGSVPFAMISSRLFGLADPRSYGSGNPGATNVLRSGNKKAALVTLIGDALKGWAAVFVAQKMGFSDNVIGLVALAVFFGHLFPVFLKFKGGKGVATAAGVLLALDPLLGLAVLGTWLFVALAFRYSSLAAVLAAAPAPVYQVQMHGGNGQTLVVGVLALA
;
A
#
# COMPACT_ATOMS: atom_id res chain seq x y z
N MET A 1 -14.14 24.59 10.13
CA MET A 1 -14.77 23.27 9.83
C MET A 1 -14.57 22.94 8.37
N LEU A 2 -14.17 21.70 8.04
CA LEU A 2 -14.12 21.25 6.66
C LEU A 2 -15.54 21.11 6.09
N PRO A 3 -15.76 21.45 4.81
CA PRO A 3 -17.08 21.32 4.19
C PRO A 3 -17.52 19.85 4.09
N VAL A 4 -18.83 19.61 4.09
CA VAL A 4 -19.45 18.27 4.10
C VAL A 4 -19.00 17.38 2.94
N TYR A 5 -18.62 17.96 1.81
CA TYR A 5 -18.12 17.26 0.64
C TYR A 5 -16.61 16.93 0.70
N ALA A 6 -15.86 17.44 1.69
CA ALA A 6 -14.42 17.20 1.78
C ALA A 6 -14.06 15.71 2.02
N PRO A 7 -14.74 14.94 2.91
CA PRO A 7 -14.44 13.54 3.09
C PRO A 7 -14.62 12.67 1.82
N PRO A 8 -15.74 12.74 1.08
CA PRO A 8 -15.90 11.95 -0.13
C PRO A 8 -14.91 12.36 -1.24
N LEU A 9 -14.58 13.66 -1.37
CA LEU A 9 -13.57 14.10 -2.32
C LEU A 9 -12.17 13.62 -1.95
N ALA A 10 -11.80 13.63 -0.68
CA ALA A 10 -10.52 13.10 -0.20
C ALA A 10 -10.40 11.59 -0.48
N SER A 11 -11.46 10.83 -0.22
CA SER A 11 -11.49 9.38 -0.51
C SER A 11 -11.38 9.10 -2.02
N LEU A 12 -12.08 9.87 -2.85
CA LEU A 12 -11.98 9.75 -4.31
C LEU A 12 -10.55 10.08 -4.80
N ALA A 13 -9.97 11.17 -4.31
CA ALA A 13 -8.61 11.56 -4.65
C ALA A 13 -7.59 10.51 -4.21
N ALA A 14 -7.77 9.94 -3.02
CA ALA A 14 -6.94 8.84 -2.52
C ALA A 14 -7.06 7.58 -3.38
N TYR A 15 -8.26 7.21 -3.81
CA TYR A 15 -8.47 6.10 -4.73
C TYR A 15 -7.78 6.33 -6.08
N LEU A 16 -7.90 7.52 -6.65
CA LEU A 16 -7.23 7.87 -7.91
C LEU A 16 -5.71 7.87 -7.77
N LEU A 17 -5.17 8.40 -6.66
CA LEU A 17 -3.75 8.32 -6.33
C LEU A 17 -3.30 6.85 -6.19
N GLY A 18 -4.07 6.03 -5.49
CA GLY A 18 -3.85 4.59 -5.36
C GLY A 18 -3.81 3.88 -6.72
N SER A 19 -4.66 4.33 -7.65
CA SER A 19 -4.76 3.78 -9.00
C SER A 19 -3.55 4.07 -9.90
N VAL A 20 -2.65 4.98 -9.49
CA VAL A 20 -1.40 5.27 -10.24
C VAL A 20 -0.51 4.02 -10.27
N PRO A 21 -0.23 3.45 -11.46
CA PRO A 21 0.46 2.17 -11.58
C PRO A 21 1.97 2.34 -11.68
N PHE A 22 2.67 2.48 -10.55
CA PHE A 22 4.12 2.73 -10.55
C PHE A 22 4.95 1.63 -11.22
N ALA A 23 4.51 0.38 -11.19
CA ALA A 23 5.17 -0.70 -11.93
C ALA A 23 5.17 -0.46 -13.44
N MET A 24 4.07 0.07 -14.00
CA MET A 24 3.99 0.40 -15.43
C MET A 24 4.84 1.63 -15.76
N ILE A 25 4.80 2.64 -14.89
CA ILE A 25 5.57 3.89 -15.06
C ILE A 25 7.06 3.57 -15.03
N SER A 26 7.54 2.86 -13.99
CA SER A 26 8.94 2.49 -13.86
C SER A 26 9.41 1.60 -15.01
N SER A 27 8.61 0.59 -15.41
CA SER A 27 8.98 -0.27 -16.53
C SER A 27 9.15 0.52 -17.84
N ARG A 28 8.26 1.45 -18.13
CA ARG A 28 8.39 2.33 -19.31
C ARG A 28 9.62 3.24 -19.19
N LEU A 29 9.85 3.84 -18.03
CA LEU A 29 10.99 4.74 -17.79
C LEU A 29 12.35 4.05 -18.01
N PHE A 30 12.43 2.76 -17.66
CA PHE A 30 13.65 1.97 -17.81
C PHE A 30 13.67 1.09 -19.08
N GLY A 31 12.76 1.29 -20.03
CA GLY A 31 12.72 0.56 -21.29
C GLY A 31 12.44 -0.94 -21.14
N LEU A 32 11.71 -1.34 -20.10
CA LEU A 32 11.36 -2.73 -19.83
C LEU A 32 10.03 -3.13 -20.48
N ALA A 33 9.85 -4.42 -20.70
CA ALA A 33 8.56 -4.98 -21.10
C ALA A 33 7.47 -4.72 -20.05
N ASP A 34 6.20 -4.78 -20.44
CA ASP A 34 5.05 -4.67 -19.55
C ASP A 34 5.14 -5.74 -18.44
N PRO A 35 5.15 -5.36 -17.15
CA PRO A 35 5.26 -6.31 -16.05
C PRO A 35 4.11 -7.33 -16.00
N ARG A 36 3.00 -7.09 -16.70
CA ARG A 36 1.89 -8.03 -16.82
C ARG A 36 2.16 -9.15 -17.84
N SER A 37 3.18 -9.00 -18.69
CA SER A 37 3.51 -9.96 -19.75
C SER A 37 4.54 -11.02 -19.35
N TYR A 38 5.12 -10.91 -18.14
CA TYR A 38 6.13 -11.87 -17.67
C TYR A 38 6.00 -12.20 -16.17
N GLY A 39 6.71 -13.23 -15.74
CA GLY A 39 6.79 -13.65 -14.35
C GLY A 39 5.43 -14.03 -13.77
N SER A 40 4.98 -13.32 -12.74
CA SER A 40 3.67 -13.56 -12.11
C SER A 40 2.53 -12.78 -12.78
N GLY A 41 2.80 -11.93 -13.76
CA GLY A 41 1.82 -11.03 -14.36
C GLY A 41 1.33 -9.91 -13.43
N ASN A 42 1.84 -9.86 -12.19
CA ASN A 42 1.43 -8.86 -11.21
C ASN A 42 2.19 -7.53 -11.39
N PRO A 43 1.51 -6.38 -11.52
CA PRO A 43 2.17 -5.08 -11.67
C PRO A 43 2.69 -4.55 -10.31
N GLY A 44 3.73 -5.18 -9.76
CA GLY A 44 4.35 -4.81 -8.49
C GLY A 44 5.86 -4.99 -8.49
N ALA A 45 6.54 -4.41 -7.50
CA ALA A 45 8.01 -4.32 -7.42
C ALA A 45 8.72 -5.69 -7.52
N THR A 46 8.20 -6.73 -6.86
CA THR A 46 8.77 -8.09 -6.92
C THR A 46 8.75 -8.66 -8.34
N ASN A 47 7.70 -8.39 -9.11
CA ASN A 47 7.62 -8.86 -10.49
C ASN A 47 8.53 -8.02 -11.41
N VAL A 48 8.58 -6.70 -11.21
CA VAL A 48 9.52 -5.82 -11.93
C VAL A 48 10.97 -6.24 -11.67
N LEU A 49 11.31 -6.68 -10.43
CA LEU A 49 12.65 -7.18 -10.10
C LEU A 49 13.05 -8.40 -10.94
N ARG A 50 12.09 -9.23 -11.39
CA ARG A 50 12.35 -10.39 -12.26
C ARG A 50 12.85 -10.02 -13.65
N SER A 51 12.66 -8.77 -14.10
CA SER A 51 13.29 -8.26 -15.32
C SER A 51 14.83 -8.10 -15.20
N GLY A 52 15.39 -8.28 -13.98
CA GLY A 52 16.80 -8.02 -13.67
C GLY A 52 17.10 -6.55 -13.32
N ASN A 53 16.18 -5.62 -13.54
CA ASN A 53 16.39 -4.20 -13.29
C ASN A 53 16.01 -3.82 -11.84
N LYS A 54 17.03 -3.79 -10.96
CA LYS A 54 16.85 -3.42 -9.56
C LYS A 54 16.40 -1.98 -9.34
N LYS A 55 16.83 -1.04 -10.21
CA LYS A 55 16.43 0.39 -10.12
C LYS A 55 14.94 0.55 -10.42
N ALA A 56 14.44 -0.09 -11.46
CA ALA A 56 13.01 -0.06 -11.79
C ALA A 56 12.15 -0.68 -10.68
N ALA A 57 12.60 -1.80 -10.09
CA ALA A 57 11.93 -2.42 -8.95
C ALA A 57 11.90 -1.50 -7.72
N LEU A 58 13.00 -0.80 -7.43
CA LEU A 58 13.09 0.17 -6.32
C LEU A 58 12.15 1.36 -6.53
N VAL A 59 12.12 1.93 -7.75
CA VAL A 59 11.20 3.03 -8.09
C VAL A 59 9.74 2.57 -7.94
N THR A 60 9.41 1.36 -8.36
CA THR A 60 8.08 0.78 -8.15
C THR A 60 7.74 0.67 -6.67
N LEU A 61 8.64 0.09 -5.87
CA LEU A 61 8.44 -0.11 -4.44
C LEU A 61 8.22 1.21 -3.70
N ILE A 62 9.11 2.18 -3.95
CA ILE A 62 9.02 3.51 -3.32
C ILE A 62 7.76 4.24 -3.77
N GLY A 63 7.45 4.24 -5.07
CA GLY A 63 6.26 4.91 -5.59
C GLY A 63 4.96 4.34 -5.02
N ASP A 64 4.85 3.00 -4.96
CA ASP A 64 3.67 2.34 -4.38
C ASP A 64 3.56 2.55 -2.85
N ALA A 65 4.67 2.63 -2.12
CA ALA A 65 4.66 2.95 -0.69
C ALA A 65 4.32 4.43 -0.46
N LEU A 66 4.94 5.33 -1.22
CA LEU A 66 4.73 6.78 -1.08
C LEU A 66 3.30 7.20 -1.37
N LYS A 67 2.61 6.60 -2.36
CA LYS A 67 1.21 6.96 -2.62
C LYS A 67 0.30 6.61 -1.44
N GLY A 68 0.54 5.45 -0.77
CA GLY A 68 -0.17 5.06 0.44
C GLY A 68 0.10 6.00 1.60
N TRP A 69 1.38 6.27 1.85
CA TRP A 69 1.82 7.19 2.89
C TRP A 69 1.27 8.61 2.67
N ALA A 70 1.41 9.15 1.47
CA ALA A 70 1.03 10.52 1.15
C ALA A 70 -0.49 10.75 1.30
N ALA A 71 -1.33 9.80 0.85
CA ALA A 71 -2.78 9.92 1.00
C ALA A 71 -3.19 10.09 2.46
N VAL A 72 -2.67 9.22 3.34
CA VAL A 72 -2.98 9.24 4.78
C VAL A 72 -2.37 10.47 5.46
N PHE A 73 -1.11 10.78 5.19
CA PHE A 73 -0.41 11.92 5.76
C PHE A 73 -1.12 13.25 5.43
N VAL A 74 -1.53 13.43 4.18
CA VAL A 74 -2.28 14.64 3.77
C VAL A 74 -3.63 14.69 4.48
N ALA A 75 -4.35 13.59 4.60
CA ALA A 75 -5.63 13.55 5.32
C ALA A 75 -5.47 13.93 6.80
N GLN A 76 -4.42 13.44 7.46
CA GLN A 76 -4.09 13.83 8.85
C GLN A 76 -3.77 15.34 8.94
N LYS A 77 -2.96 15.87 8.02
CA LYS A 77 -2.61 17.30 7.99
C LYS A 77 -3.80 18.22 7.70
N MET A 78 -4.78 17.74 6.97
CA MET A 78 -6.04 18.46 6.75
C MET A 78 -6.98 18.44 7.98
N GLY A 79 -6.65 17.71 9.04
CA GLY A 79 -7.44 17.63 10.26
C GLY A 79 -8.73 16.81 10.11
N PHE A 80 -8.76 15.84 9.21
CA PHE A 80 -9.87 14.91 9.13
C PHE A 80 -9.96 14.03 10.39
N SER A 81 -11.17 13.58 10.73
CA SER A 81 -11.39 12.62 11.81
C SER A 81 -10.79 11.24 11.47
N ASP A 82 -10.50 10.44 12.49
CA ASP A 82 -9.92 9.10 12.33
C ASP A 82 -10.74 8.19 11.40
N ASN A 83 -12.06 8.31 11.42
CA ASN A 83 -12.93 7.57 10.52
C ASN A 83 -12.71 7.96 9.06
N VAL A 84 -12.54 9.24 8.76
CA VAL A 84 -12.26 9.73 7.40
C VAL A 84 -10.85 9.35 6.96
N ILE A 85 -9.87 9.45 7.86
CA ILE A 85 -8.50 8.99 7.61
C ILE A 85 -8.51 7.49 7.27
N GLY A 86 -9.29 6.69 8.00
CA GLY A 86 -9.49 5.27 7.71
C GLY A 86 -10.09 5.02 6.32
N LEU A 87 -11.09 5.80 5.91
CA LEU A 87 -11.67 5.72 4.56
C LEU A 87 -10.66 6.08 3.47
N VAL A 88 -9.85 7.12 3.68
CA VAL A 88 -8.77 7.52 2.77
C VAL A 88 -7.71 6.40 2.65
N ALA A 89 -7.33 5.78 3.78
CA ALA A 89 -6.39 4.67 3.82
C ALA A 89 -6.89 3.46 3.01
N LEU A 90 -8.15 3.09 3.20
CA LEU A 90 -8.78 2.02 2.41
C LEU A 90 -8.92 2.40 0.94
N ALA A 91 -9.29 3.64 0.65
CA ALA A 91 -9.48 4.11 -0.72
C ALA A 91 -8.16 4.05 -1.52
N VAL A 92 -7.03 4.53 -0.98
CA VAL A 92 -5.74 4.45 -1.67
C VAL A 92 -5.27 3.01 -1.84
N PHE A 93 -5.53 2.15 -0.86
CA PHE A 93 -5.21 0.73 -0.93
C PHE A 93 -6.03 0.00 -2.01
N PHE A 94 -7.36 0.16 -2.01
CA PHE A 94 -8.22 -0.42 -3.04
C PHE A 94 -7.95 0.17 -4.43
N GLY A 95 -7.53 1.45 -4.52
CA GLY A 95 -7.06 2.03 -5.75
C GLY A 95 -5.84 1.29 -6.33
N HIS A 96 -4.92 0.80 -5.47
CA HIS A 96 -3.81 -0.04 -5.93
C HIS A 96 -4.25 -1.45 -6.34
N LEU A 97 -5.20 -2.08 -5.64
CA LEU A 97 -5.70 -3.43 -5.96
C LEU A 97 -6.56 -3.40 -7.23
N PHE A 98 -7.42 -2.40 -7.35
CA PHE A 98 -8.41 -2.26 -8.42
C PHE A 98 -8.24 -0.91 -9.15
N PRO A 99 -7.08 -0.65 -9.79
CA PRO A 99 -6.77 0.64 -10.39
C PRO A 99 -7.64 0.90 -11.62
N VAL A 100 -8.33 2.04 -11.63
CA VAL A 100 -9.15 2.47 -12.77
C VAL A 100 -8.31 2.56 -14.07
N PHE A 101 -7.05 2.97 -13.96
CA PHE A 101 -6.14 3.12 -15.12
C PHE A 101 -5.65 1.79 -15.71
N LEU A 102 -5.86 0.67 -15.00
CA LEU A 102 -5.51 -0.68 -15.48
C LEU A 102 -6.73 -1.61 -15.61
N LYS A 103 -7.91 -1.04 -15.85
CA LYS A 103 -9.17 -1.81 -15.97
C LYS A 103 -9.39 -2.71 -14.75
N PHE A 104 -9.14 -2.18 -13.56
CA PHE A 104 -9.31 -2.83 -12.26
C PHE A 104 -8.43 -4.08 -12.02
N LYS A 105 -7.34 -4.25 -12.76
CA LYS A 105 -6.37 -5.34 -12.60
C LYS A 105 -5.06 -4.79 -12.04
N GLY A 106 -4.97 -4.65 -10.73
CA GLY A 106 -3.85 -4.04 -10.01
C GLY A 106 -2.85 -5.01 -9.40
N GLY A 107 -2.09 -4.49 -8.43
CA GLY A 107 -1.10 -5.23 -7.66
C GLY A 107 -1.69 -5.91 -6.42
N LYS A 108 -0.79 -6.43 -5.56
CA LYS A 108 -1.15 -7.08 -4.28
C LYS A 108 -1.21 -6.12 -3.08
N GLY A 109 -0.91 -4.85 -3.27
CA GLY A 109 -1.05 -3.82 -2.24
C GLY A 109 0.02 -3.77 -1.15
N VAL A 110 0.96 -4.71 -1.09
CA VAL A 110 1.92 -4.84 0.03
C VAL A 110 2.70 -3.55 0.32
N ALA A 111 3.28 -2.93 -0.71
CA ALA A 111 4.03 -1.68 -0.54
C ALA A 111 3.11 -0.50 -0.17
N THR A 112 1.91 -0.44 -0.78
CA THR A 112 0.92 0.60 -0.48
C THR A 112 0.40 0.46 0.95
N ALA A 113 0.09 -0.77 1.41
CA ALA A 113 -0.28 -1.05 2.79
C ALA A 113 0.83 -0.65 3.78
N ALA A 114 2.08 -0.98 3.48
CA ALA A 114 3.22 -0.56 4.29
C ALA A 114 3.31 0.98 4.40
N GLY A 115 3.12 1.69 3.30
CA GLY A 115 3.07 3.17 3.31
C GLY A 115 1.91 3.72 4.14
N VAL A 116 0.72 3.13 4.00
CA VAL A 116 -0.46 3.48 4.82
C VAL A 116 -0.17 3.27 6.30
N LEU A 117 0.34 2.10 6.68
CA LEU A 117 0.63 1.78 8.09
C LEU A 117 1.69 2.72 8.68
N LEU A 118 2.75 3.04 7.94
CA LEU A 118 3.76 4.01 8.36
C LEU A 118 3.20 5.42 8.58
N ALA A 119 2.16 5.81 7.83
CA ALA A 119 1.52 7.12 8.01
C ALA A 119 0.51 7.10 9.16
N LEU A 120 -0.24 6.02 9.35
CA LEU A 120 -1.18 5.85 10.46
C LEU A 120 -0.45 5.80 11.80
N ASP A 121 0.55 4.93 11.89
CA ASP A 121 1.41 4.72 13.04
C ASP A 121 2.79 4.24 12.60
N PRO A 122 3.84 5.07 12.73
CA PRO A 122 5.19 4.70 12.33
C PRO A 122 5.72 3.45 13.03
N LEU A 123 5.39 3.23 14.31
CA LEU A 123 5.88 2.07 15.06
C LEU A 123 5.22 0.78 14.57
N LEU A 124 3.91 0.80 14.34
CA LEU A 124 3.17 -0.31 13.73
C LEU A 124 3.71 -0.60 12.32
N GLY A 125 3.88 0.44 11.50
CA GLY A 125 4.43 0.31 10.15
C GLY A 125 5.82 -0.32 10.15
N LEU A 126 6.71 0.09 11.05
CA LEU A 126 8.05 -0.48 11.21
C LEU A 126 8.01 -1.93 11.70
N ALA A 127 7.12 -2.28 12.64
CA ALA A 127 6.96 -3.66 13.13
C ALA A 127 6.52 -4.59 11.99
N VAL A 128 5.53 -4.18 11.18
CA VAL A 128 5.04 -4.95 10.03
C VAL A 128 6.10 -5.06 8.94
N LEU A 129 6.80 -3.97 8.62
CA LEU A 129 7.91 -3.98 7.65
C LEU A 129 9.08 -4.84 8.12
N GLY A 130 9.45 -4.77 9.41
CA GLY A 130 10.49 -5.60 10.00
C GLY A 130 10.14 -7.08 9.92
N THR A 131 8.90 -7.44 10.24
CA THR A 131 8.40 -8.82 10.08
C THR A 131 8.47 -9.26 8.62
N TRP A 132 8.00 -8.42 7.68
CA TRP A 132 8.07 -8.71 6.26
C TRP A 132 9.50 -8.94 5.78
N LEU A 133 10.42 -8.05 6.15
CA LEU A 133 11.82 -8.12 5.76
C LEU A 133 12.49 -9.38 6.32
N PHE A 134 12.27 -9.66 7.61
CA PHE A 134 12.81 -10.87 8.24
C PHE A 134 12.35 -12.14 7.52
N VAL A 135 11.06 -12.28 7.26
CA VAL A 135 10.51 -13.46 6.58
C VAL A 135 10.98 -13.52 5.11
N ALA A 136 11.02 -12.38 4.41
CA ALA A 136 11.48 -12.33 3.02
C ALA A 136 12.95 -12.74 2.87
N LEU A 137 13.81 -12.37 3.81
CA LEU A 137 15.23 -12.75 3.82
C LEU A 137 15.42 -14.21 4.22
N ALA A 138 14.70 -14.68 5.25
CA ALA A 138 14.82 -16.04 5.77
C ALA A 138 14.30 -17.10 4.77
N PHE A 139 13.13 -16.84 4.18
CA PHE A 139 12.45 -17.83 3.32
C PHE A 139 12.55 -17.52 1.82
N ARG A 140 13.03 -16.33 1.43
CA ARG A 140 13.17 -15.87 0.03
C ARG A 140 11.84 -15.89 -0.77
N TYR A 141 10.72 -15.79 -0.06
CA TYR A 141 9.36 -15.80 -0.60
C TYR A 141 8.61 -14.52 -0.19
N SER A 142 8.53 -13.54 -1.09
CA SER A 142 7.89 -12.23 -0.81
C SER A 142 6.37 -12.34 -0.54
N SER A 143 5.69 -13.31 -1.17
CA SER A 143 4.25 -13.51 -0.92
C SER A 143 3.99 -14.13 0.46
N LEU A 144 4.81 -15.08 0.90
CA LEU A 144 4.76 -15.63 2.24
C LEU A 144 5.06 -14.55 3.28
N ALA A 145 6.08 -13.73 3.02
CA ALA A 145 6.44 -12.61 3.88
C ALA A 145 5.27 -11.62 4.04
N ALA A 146 4.54 -11.33 2.95
CA ALA A 146 3.38 -10.46 3.01
C ALA A 146 2.27 -11.02 3.91
N VAL A 147 1.91 -12.27 3.77
CA VAL A 147 0.89 -12.94 4.60
C VAL A 147 1.31 -12.97 6.07
N LEU A 148 2.55 -13.38 6.36
CA LEU A 148 3.06 -13.49 7.75
C LEU A 148 3.29 -12.14 8.41
N ALA A 149 3.50 -11.06 7.65
CA ALA A 149 3.57 -9.71 8.18
C ALA A 149 2.19 -9.07 8.38
N ALA A 150 1.24 -9.38 7.50
CA ALA A 150 -0.11 -8.84 7.56
C ALA A 150 -0.95 -9.47 8.69
N ALA A 151 -0.87 -10.79 8.87
CA ALA A 151 -1.67 -11.51 9.86
C ALA A 151 -1.54 -10.99 11.31
N PRO A 152 -0.35 -10.68 11.86
CA PRO A 152 -0.20 -10.12 13.18
C PRO A 152 -0.48 -8.61 13.29
N ALA A 153 -0.59 -7.87 12.18
CA ALA A 153 -0.75 -6.42 12.19
C ALA A 153 -1.95 -5.94 13.03
N PRO A 154 -3.17 -6.54 12.94
CA PRO A 154 -4.29 -6.15 13.80
C PRO A 154 -4.02 -6.41 15.29
N VAL A 155 -3.27 -7.48 15.61
CA VAL A 155 -2.89 -7.80 16.99
C VAL A 155 -1.91 -6.75 17.52
N TYR A 156 -0.90 -6.39 16.74
CA TYR A 156 0.01 -5.29 17.08
C TYR A 156 -0.73 -3.97 17.33
N GLN A 157 -1.70 -3.65 16.46
CA GLN A 157 -2.53 -2.44 16.63
C GLN A 157 -3.30 -2.46 17.95
N VAL A 158 -3.96 -3.57 18.28
CA VAL A 158 -4.73 -3.70 19.53
C VAL A 158 -3.81 -3.62 20.77
N GLN A 159 -2.64 -4.24 20.72
CA GLN A 159 -1.69 -4.22 21.85
C GLN A 159 -1.10 -2.83 22.07
N MET A 160 -0.87 -2.06 21.02
CA MET A 160 -0.23 -0.74 21.08
C MET A 160 -1.22 0.38 21.41
N HIS A 161 -2.46 0.31 20.91
CA HIS A 161 -3.42 1.43 20.92
C HIS A 161 -4.82 1.04 21.42
N GLY A 162 -5.03 -0.22 21.79
CA GLY A 162 -6.36 -0.75 22.09
C GLY A 162 -7.22 -0.94 20.84
N GLY A 163 -8.45 -1.45 21.03
CA GLY A 163 -9.42 -1.60 19.94
C GLY A 163 -10.07 -0.27 19.57
N ASN A 164 -9.82 0.23 18.37
CA ASN A 164 -10.39 1.47 17.84
C ASN A 164 -10.74 1.34 16.36
N GLY A 165 -11.26 2.41 15.72
CA GLY A 165 -11.60 2.41 14.30
C GLY A 165 -10.43 2.09 13.37
N GLN A 166 -9.21 2.42 13.75
CA GLN A 166 -8.01 2.10 12.99
C GLN A 166 -7.72 0.58 12.98
N THR A 167 -8.12 -0.15 14.03
CA THR A 167 -7.98 -1.62 14.08
C THR A 167 -8.75 -2.29 12.94
N LEU A 168 -9.94 -1.78 12.59
CA LEU A 168 -10.71 -2.28 11.45
C LEU A 168 -9.97 -2.03 10.13
N VAL A 169 -9.39 -0.84 9.97
CA VAL A 169 -8.61 -0.50 8.76
C VAL A 169 -7.42 -1.45 8.62
N VAL A 170 -6.64 -1.62 9.68
CA VAL A 170 -5.49 -2.55 9.71
C VAL A 170 -5.94 -3.98 9.43
N GLY A 171 -7.09 -4.41 9.97
CA GLY A 171 -7.68 -5.72 9.70
C GLY A 171 -8.03 -5.92 8.22
N VAL A 172 -8.66 -4.94 7.58
CA VAL A 172 -8.97 -5.00 6.14
C VAL A 172 -7.69 -5.03 5.29
N LEU A 173 -6.69 -4.21 5.63
CA LEU A 173 -5.40 -4.23 4.93
C LEU A 173 -4.68 -5.58 5.05
N ALA A 174 -4.88 -6.29 6.18
CA ALA A 174 -4.27 -7.60 6.43
C ALA A 174 -4.97 -8.74 5.67
N LEU A 175 -6.28 -8.64 5.42
CA LEU A 175 -7.10 -9.69 4.80
C LEU A 175 -7.16 -9.61 3.28
N ALA A 176 -6.81 -8.49 2.67
CA ALA A 176 -6.88 -8.25 1.23
C ALA A 176 -5.56 -8.56 0.51
#